data_ea2a2857094d49c57240f333f7030807
#
_entry.id   ea2a2857094d49c57240f333f7030807
#
_cell.length_a   1.000
_cell.length_b   1.000
_cell.length_c   1.000
_cell.angle_alpha   90.00
_cell.angle_beta   90.00
_cell.angle_gamma   90.00
#
_symmetry.space_group_name_H-M   'P 1'
#
loop_
_entity.id
_entity.type
_entity.pdbx_description
1 polymer ?
#
loop_
_entity_poly.entity_id
_entity_poly.type
_entity_poly.pdbx_seq_one_letter_code
_entity_poly.pdbx_strand_id
1 'polypeptide(L)'
;MSTRDWQVPVLTYHASTVGGPDYAGNDHVAFASDLETATRLGWRIVPLQWVVEQRLGLADRDLTRCLALSCDDGTVLDVHDVDYPGQGRQPSFLTLLEANHGQPDRHLTCFVIASPEARARMDRDCLHGLDWMGEHWWAPALAGGRIGIGNHSWDHNHPVMAEPGPGNMPRGDFHVVDDDVRADYEIRQAADYLAARLGQDACPLFAYPYGHAPDFLVRDWFPRHGARLGLQAAFGTQGGAAGPGSDPWHLPRYVCGLHWSSPAQFEALLASLA
;
A
#
# COMPACT_ATOMS: atom_id res chain seq x y z
N MET A 1 5.11 -26.22 -17.43
CA MET A 1 5.57 -24.83 -17.49
C MET A 1 6.64 -24.67 -16.44
N SER A 2 7.84 -24.23 -16.80
CA SER A 2 8.93 -24.02 -15.85
C SER A 2 8.52 -22.87 -14.93
N THR A 3 8.28 -23.17 -13.66
CA THR A 3 8.15 -22.14 -12.61
C THR A 3 9.55 -21.55 -12.44
N ARG A 4 9.87 -20.47 -13.19
CA ARG A 4 11.07 -19.70 -12.89
C ARG A 4 10.95 -19.25 -11.44
N ASP A 5 11.96 -19.54 -10.63
CA ASP A 5 12.08 -18.94 -9.32
C ASP A 5 12.21 -17.42 -9.51
N TRP A 6 11.27 -16.67 -8.97
CA TRP A 6 11.30 -15.22 -8.94
C TRP A 6 11.00 -14.75 -7.52
N GLN A 7 11.61 -13.66 -7.15
CA GLN A 7 11.39 -13.00 -5.87
C GLN A 7 11.31 -11.49 -6.10
N VAL A 8 10.21 -10.88 -5.67
CA VAL A 8 9.97 -9.44 -5.81
C VAL A 8 9.69 -8.84 -4.45
N PRO A 9 10.60 -8.02 -3.90
CA PRO A 9 10.28 -7.22 -2.71
C PRO A 9 9.20 -6.20 -3.04
N VAL A 10 8.19 -6.11 -2.19
CA VAL A 10 7.18 -5.06 -2.21
C VAL A 10 7.51 -4.11 -1.06
N LEU A 11 7.82 -2.87 -1.39
CA LEU A 11 8.25 -1.84 -0.45
C LEU A 11 7.08 -0.93 -0.11
N THR A 12 6.89 -0.62 1.17
CA THR A 12 5.76 0.16 1.66
C THR A 12 6.24 1.38 2.44
N TYR A 13 5.63 2.52 2.14
CA TYR A 13 5.89 3.82 2.76
C TYR A 13 4.57 4.44 3.25
N HIS A 14 4.67 5.48 4.09
CA HIS A 14 3.54 6.26 4.56
C HIS A 14 3.83 7.75 4.32
N ALA A 15 3.13 8.36 3.38
CA ALA A 15 3.39 9.76 3.03
C ALA A 15 3.07 10.74 4.17
N SER A 16 2.30 10.32 5.17
CA SER A 16 2.05 11.07 6.41
C SER A 16 3.24 11.08 7.39
N THR A 17 4.25 10.23 7.18
CA THR A 17 5.46 10.17 8.02
C THR A 17 6.42 11.29 7.63
N VAL A 18 6.29 12.45 8.31
CA VAL A 18 7.12 13.65 8.10
C VAL A 18 7.54 14.21 9.47
N GLY A 19 8.51 13.54 10.10
CA GLY A 19 9.03 13.92 11.42
C GLY A 19 10.27 14.80 11.40
N GLY A 20 10.81 15.16 10.23
CA GLY A 20 12.03 15.96 10.11
C GLY A 20 12.67 15.86 8.73
N PRO A 21 13.92 16.35 8.58
CA PRO A 21 14.65 16.30 7.31
C PRO A 21 15.42 14.98 7.12
N ASP A 22 15.43 14.11 8.11
CA ASP A 22 16.27 12.91 8.12
C ASP A 22 15.55 11.70 7.54
N TYR A 23 16.30 10.81 6.91
CA TYR A 23 15.81 9.57 6.30
C TYR A 23 14.92 8.73 7.23
N ALA A 24 15.33 8.55 8.49
CA ALA A 24 14.63 7.67 9.43
C ALA A 24 13.27 8.22 9.90
N GLY A 25 13.06 9.53 9.81
CA GLY A 25 11.85 10.21 10.28
C GLY A 25 10.98 10.79 9.17
N ASN A 26 11.37 10.61 7.89
CA ASN A 26 10.63 11.19 6.77
C ASN A 26 10.63 10.24 5.57
N ASP A 27 9.47 9.67 5.32
CA ASP A 27 9.33 8.69 4.24
C ASP A 27 9.52 9.31 2.84
N HIS A 28 9.34 10.62 2.65
CA HIS A 28 9.65 11.27 1.37
C HIS A 28 11.16 11.32 1.12
N VAL A 29 11.95 11.58 2.17
CA VAL A 29 13.41 11.54 2.10
C VAL A 29 13.92 10.12 1.88
N ALA A 30 13.33 9.15 2.59
CA ALA A 30 13.65 7.73 2.43
C ALA A 30 13.31 7.27 1.02
N PHE A 31 12.10 7.55 0.54
CA PHE A 31 11.62 7.17 -0.79
C PHE A 31 12.53 7.69 -1.91
N ALA A 32 12.91 8.98 -1.86
CA ALA A 32 13.83 9.57 -2.83
C ALA A 32 15.17 8.84 -2.88
N SER A 33 15.78 8.64 -1.70
CA SER A 33 17.07 7.93 -1.55
C SER A 33 17.00 6.47 -2.02
N ASP A 34 15.88 5.79 -1.73
CA ASP A 34 15.68 4.39 -2.08
C ASP A 34 15.45 4.19 -3.58
N LEU A 35 14.74 5.11 -4.23
CA LEU A 35 14.60 5.13 -5.70
C LEU A 35 15.96 5.28 -6.40
N GLU A 36 16.81 6.18 -5.92
CA GLU A 36 18.18 6.36 -6.44
C GLU A 36 19.01 5.09 -6.23
N THR A 37 18.96 4.52 -5.03
CA THR A 37 19.68 3.29 -4.68
C THR A 37 19.22 2.09 -5.52
N ALA A 38 17.92 1.88 -5.65
CA ALA A 38 17.37 0.82 -6.48
C ALA A 38 17.84 0.94 -7.95
N THR A 39 17.79 2.17 -8.50
CA THR A 39 18.24 2.44 -9.87
C THR A 39 19.73 2.19 -10.03
N ARG A 40 20.56 2.67 -9.11
CA ARG A 40 22.01 2.46 -9.09
C ARG A 40 22.38 0.98 -9.04
N LEU A 41 21.62 0.19 -8.29
CA LEU A 41 21.84 -1.26 -8.16
C LEU A 41 21.24 -2.07 -9.31
N GLY A 42 20.61 -1.44 -10.30
CA GLY A 42 20.03 -2.09 -11.47
C GLY A 42 18.70 -2.82 -11.19
N TRP A 43 17.99 -2.44 -10.12
CA TRP A 43 16.63 -2.92 -9.88
C TRP A 43 15.63 -2.15 -10.75
N ARG A 44 14.63 -2.86 -11.28
CA ARG A 44 13.52 -2.27 -12.03
C ARG A 44 12.31 -2.08 -11.11
N ILE A 45 11.70 -0.90 -11.16
CA ILE A 45 10.44 -0.62 -10.47
C ILE A 45 9.30 -1.02 -11.42
N VAL A 46 8.42 -1.92 -10.97
CA VAL A 46 7.31 -2.43 -11.76
C VAL A 46 5.98 -2.23 -11.03
N PRO A 47 4.84 -2.21 -11.77
CA PRO A 47 3.53 -2.19 -11.14
C PRO A 47 3.33 -3.38 -10.20
N LEU A 48 2.78 -3.12 -9.00
CA LEU A 48 2.46 -4.18 -8.04
C LEU A 48 1.49 -5.21 -8.62
N GLN A 49 0.60 -4.77 -9.52
CA GLN A 49 -0.31 -5.64 -10.27
C GLN A 49 0.44 -6.72 -11.07
N TRP A 50 1.63 -6.44 -11.62
CA TRP A 50 2.43 -7.43 -12.35
C TRP A 50 2.89 -8.58 -11.46
N VAL A 51 3.22 -8.28 -10.21
CA VAL A 51 3.62 -9.28 -9.21
C VAL A 51 2.44 -10.21 -8.90
N VAL A 52 1.25 -9.65 -8.77
CA VAL A 52 0.02 -10.41 -8.53
C VAL A 52 -0.37 -11.26 -9.74
N GLU A 53 -0.35 -10.70 -10.94
CA GLU A 53 -0.63 -11.44 -12.18
C GLU A 53 0.32 -12.61 -12.36
N GLN A 54 1.62 -12.40 -12.11
CA GLN A 54 2.63 -13.46 -12.15
C GLN A 54 2.34 -14.55 -11.11
N ARG A 55 2.01 -14.15 -9.87
CA ARG A 55 1.68 -15.08 -8.79
C ARG A 55 0.44 -15.91 -9.09
N LEU A 56 -0.56 -15.33 -9.74
CA LEU A 56 -1.80 -16.00 -10.13
C LEU A 56 -1.70 -16.80 -11.45
N GLY A 57 -0.56 -16.73 -12.12
CA GLY A 57 -0.36 -17.39 -13.44
C GLY A 57 -1.14 -16.73 -14.58
N LEU A 58 -1.53 -15.47 -14.42
CA LEU A 58 -2.23 -14.68 -15.43
C LEU A 58 -1.28 -14.02 -16.45
N ALA A 59 0.00 -13.94 -16.11
CA ALA A 59 1.05 -13.41 -16.97
C ALA A 59 2.34 -14.23 -16.80
N ASP A 60 3.21 -14.19 -17.80
CA ASP A 60 4.58 -14.73 -17.76
C ASP A 60 5.55 -13.59 -18.06
N ARG A 61 6.03 -12.93 -16.99
CA ARG A 61 6.92 -11.78 -17.07
C ARG A 61 8.30 -12.13 -16.52
N ASP A 62 9.33 -11.49 -17.05
CA ASP A 62 10.64 -11.51 -16.42
C ASP A 62 10.66 -10.49 -15.26
N LEU A 63 10.53 -11.00 -14.05
CA LEU A 63 10.57 -10.21 -12.80
C LEU A 63 11.95 -10.29 -12.12
N THR A 64 12.99 -10.72 -12.82
CA THR A 64 14.37 -10.72 -12.31
C THR A 64 14.79 -9.30 -11.94
N ARG A 65 15.30 -9.11 -10.72
CA ARG A 65 15.67 -7.80 -10.17
C ARG A 65 14.57 -6.74 -10.29
N CYS A 66 13.32 -7.16 -10.09
CA CYS A 66 12.20 -6.24 -9.98
C CYS A 66 11.84 -5.99 -8.52
N LEU A 67 11.36 -4.79 -8.24
CA LEU A 67 10.70 -4.43 -6.99
C LEU A 67 9.38 -3.69 -7.30
N ALA A 68 8.43 -3.74 -6.38
CA ALA A 68 7.19 -2.99 -6.48
C ALA A 68 7.07 -2.03 -5.29
N LEU A 69 6.37 -0.91 -5.52
CA LEU A 69 6.19 0.14 -4.52
C LEU A 69 4.73 0.23 -4.11
N SER A 70 4.50 0.43 -2.82
CA SER A 70 3.20 0.75 -2.25
C SER A 70 3.30 1.82 -1.18
N CYS A 71 2.19 2.51 -0.92
CA CYS A 71 2.01 3.35 0.24
C CYS A 71 0.64 3.10 0.85
N ASP A 72 0.52 3.32 2.15
CA ASP A 72 -0.71 3.06 2.89
C ASP A 72 -1.37 4.37 3.35
N ASP A 73 -2.63 4.29 3.83
CA ASP A 73 -3.53 5.32 4.32
C ASP A 73 -4.17 6.23 3.27
N GLY A 74 -3.47 6.59 2.21
CA GLY A 74 -4.00 7.37 1.10
C GLY A 74 -4.20 8.85 1.41
N THR A 75 -3.14 9.64 1.33
CA THR A 75 -3.16 11.09 1.52
C THR A 75 -2.86 11.84 0.22
N VAL A 76 -3.16 13.14 0.17
CA VAL A 76 -2.76 14.00 -0.96
C VAL A 76 -1.24 14.05 -1.13
N LEU A 77 -0.47 13.77 -0.06
CA LEU A 77 0.99 13.74 -0.10
C LEU A 77 1.53 12.59 -0.98
N ASP A 78 0.71 11.61 -1.29
CA ASP A 78 1.07 10.54 -2.25
C ASP A 78 1.26 11.11 -3.66
N VAL A 79 0.50 12.18 -4.02
CA VAL A 79 0.39 12.68 -5.40
C VAL A 79 0.61 14.19 -5.57
N HIS A 80 0.52 14.99 -4.51
CA HIS A 80 0.71 16.43 -4.55
C HIS A 80 1.78 16.90 -3.57
N ASP A 81 2.66 17.77 -4.05
CA ASP A 81 3.63 18.43 -3.18
C ASP A 81 2.92 19.37 -2.22
N VAL A 82 3.25 19.33 -0.95
CA VAL A 82 2.63 20.17 0.08
C VAL A 82 3.66 20.99 0.86
N ASP A 83 3.22 22.12 1.40
CA ASP A 83 3.96 22.81 2.47
C ASP A 83 3.54 22.24 3.80
N TYR A 84 4.34 21.30 4.33
CA TYR A 84 4.02 20.59 5.57
C TYR A 84 4.29 21.49 6.78
N PRO A 85 3.30 21.69 7.68
CA PRO A 85 3.45 22.60 8.82
C PRO A 85 4.68 22.26 9.68
N GLY A 86 5.56 23.24 9.85
CA GLY A 86 6.80 23.09 10.64
C GLY A 86 7.93 22.30 9.97
N GLN A 87 7.70 21.66 8.82
CA GLN A 87 8.69 20.84 8.13
C GLN A 87 9.03 21.34 6.70
N GLY A 88 8.30 22.37 6.22
CA GLY A 88 8.53 22.96 4.90
C GLY A 88 8.01 22.11 3.74
N ARG A 89 8.47 22.43 2.53
CA ARG A 89 8.02 21.79 1.30
C ARG A 89 8.38 20.32 1.25
N GLN A 90 7.38 19.44 1.10
CA GLN A 90 7.55 18.02 0.86
C GLN A 90 7.14 17.71 -0.58
N PRO A 91 8.05 17.17 -1.41
CA PRO A 91 7.67 16.64 -2.72
C PRO A 91 6.83 15.37 -2.52
N SER A 92 5.77 15.18 -3.30
CA SER A 92 4.96 13.98 -3.24
C SER A 92 5.70 12.73 -3.71
N PHE A 93 5.22 11.55 -3.33
CA PHE A 93 5.76 10.30 -3.86
C PHE A 93 5.65 10.26 -5.39
N LEU A 94 4.56 10.76 -5.98
CA LEU A 94 4.42 10.84 -7.44
C LEU A 94 5.50 11.74 -8.06
N THR A 95 5.75 12.94 -7.51
CA THR A 95 6.82 13.84 -7.99
C THR A 95 8.19 13.15 -7.95
N LEU A 96 8.51 12.48 -6.84
CA LEU A 96 9.77 11.74 -6.69
C LEU A 96 9.87 10.56 -7.65
N LEU A 97 8.78 9.81 -7.82
CA LEU A 97 8.71 8.70 -8.75
C LEU A 97 8.90 9.14 -10.21
N GLU A 98 8.27 10.26 -10.60
CA GLU A 98 8.39 10.83 -11.94
C GLU A 98 9.80 11.37 -12.23
N ALA A 99 10.47 11.93 -11.23
CA ALA A 99 11.86 12.39 -11.35
C ALA A 99 12.84 11.24 -11.64
N ASN A 100 12.49 10.00 -11.33
CA ASN A 100 13.32 8.83 -11.58
C ASN A 100 13.19 8.34 -13.05
N HIS A 101 13.72 9.10 -13.98
CA HIS A 101 13.54 8.90 -15.44
C HIS A 101 14.11 7.57 -15.99
N GLY A 102 15.02 6.91 -15.26
CA GLY A 102 15.61 5.61 -15.64
C GLY A 102 14.68 4.40 -15.54
N GLN A 103 13.44 4.59 -15.06
CA GLN A 103 12.49 3.52 -14.74
C GLN A 103 11.21 3.66 -15.58
N PRO A 104 11.12 3.00 -16.78
CA PRO A 104 9.99 3.18 -17.69
C PRO A 104 8.66 2.66 -17.13
N ASP A 105 8.70 1.56 -16.35
CA ASP A 105 7.53 0.89 -15.79
C ASP A 105 7.22 1.35 -14.35
N ARG A 106 7.90 2.40 -13.87
CA ARG A 106 7.74 2.89 -12.50
C ARG A 106 6.28 3.15 -12.15
N HIS A 107 5.86 2.62 -11.03
CA HIS A 107 4.48 2.68 -10.56
C HIS A 107 4.44 2.60 -9.04
N LEU A 108 3.47 3.25 -8.44
CA LEU A 108 3.19 3.19 -7.00
C LEU A 108 1.72 2.81 -6.79
N THR A 109 1.45 1.85 -5.91
CA THR A 109 0.09 1.51 -5.49
C THR A 109 -0.20 2.16 -4.14
N CYS A 110 -1.20 3.05 -4.10
CA CYS A 110 -1.66 3.71 -2.88
C CYS A 110 -2.87 2.96 -2.33
N PHE A 111 -2.74 2.34 -1.16
CA PHE A 111 -3.83 1.71 -0.45
C PHE A 111 -4.57 2.77 0.36
N VAL A 112 -5.83 3.02 0.02
CA VAL A 112 -6.62 4.14 0.56
C VAL A 112 -7.69 3.65 1.53
N ILE A 113 -7.87 4.38 2.64
CA ILE A 113 -8.97 4.18 3.57
C ILE A 113 -10.25 4.72 2.91
N ALA A 114 -11.30 3.88 2.82
CA ALA A 114 -12.46 4.20 1.99
C ALA A 114 -13.47 5.13 2.66
N SER A 115 -13.69 5.04 3.99
CA SER A 115 -14.70 5.81 4.71
C SER A 115 -14.44 7.31 4.72
N PRO A 116 -15.35 8.15 4.17
CA PRO A 116 -15.20 9.61 4.23
C PRO A 116 -15.19 10.14 5.67
N GLU A 117 -15.96 9.54 6.57
CA GLU A 117 -16.02 9.96 7.97
C GLU A 117 -14.69 9.64 8.68
N ALA A 118 -14.15 8.44 8.48
CA ALA A 118 -12.87 8.06 9.08
C ALA A 118 -11.74 8.94 8.57
N ARG A 119 -11.67 9.18 7.26
CA ARG A 119 -10.67 10.06 6.65
C ARG A 119 -10.75 11.50 7.19
N ALA A 120 -11.96 12.06 7.30
CA ALA A 120 -12.15 13.40 7.86
C ALA A 120 -11.76 13.49 9.34
N ARG A 121 -11.99 12.43 10.13
CA ARG A 121 -11.54 12.35 11.52
C ARG A 121 -10.03 12.22 11.63
N MET A 122 -9.43 11.30 10.87
CA MET A 122 -7.98 11.09 10.86
C MET A 122 -7.24 12.36 10.42
N ASP A 123 -7.73 13.02 9.36
CA ASP A 123 -7.13 14.27 8.90
C ASP A 123 -7.11 15.34 9.99
N ARG A 124 -8.23 15.51 10.72
CA ARG A 124 -8.36 16.51 11.78
C ARG A 124 -7.58 16.14 13.04
N ASP A 125 -7.64 14.87 13.47
CA ASP A 125 -7.21 14.45 14.80
C ASP A 125 -5.82 13.79 14.80
N CYS A 126 -5.37 13.28 13.65
CA CYS A 126 -4.07 12.61 13.50
C CYS A 126 -3.09 13.35 12.58
N LEU A 127 -3.60 14.21 11.67
CA LEU A 127 -2.79 15.04 10.78
C LEU A 127 -2.94 16.53 11.15
N HIS A 128 -3.26 17.38 10.18
CA HIS A 128 -3.31 18.83 10.37
C HIS A 128 -4.68 19.46 10.08
N GLY A 129 -5.70 18.67 9.71
CA GLY A 129 -7.02 19.16 9.35
C GLY A 129 -7.03 20.01 8.09
N LEU A 130 -6.18 19.69 7.12
CA LEU A 130 -5.98 20.43 5.87
C LEU A 130 -6.61 19.74 4.65
N ASP A 131 -7.57 18.83 4.89
CA ASP A 131 -8.22 17.99 3.87
C ASP A 131 -7.23 17.10 3.08
N TRP A 132 -6.20 16.62 3.77
CA TRP A 132 -5.17 15.78 3.15
C TRP A 132 -5.62 14.34 2.91
N MET A 133 -6.66 13.87 3.59
CA MET A 133 -7.26 12.55 3.37
C MET A 133 -8.49 12.57 2.45
N GLY A 134 -8.67 13.66 1.69
CA GLY A 134 -9.74 13.77 0.68
C GLY A 134 -9.58 12.77 -0.47
N GLU A 135 -10.69 12.43 -1.15
CA GLU A 135 -10.69 11.47 -2.27
C GLU A 135 -10.54 12.13 -3.66
N HIS A 136 -10.47 13.45 -3.71
CA HIS A 136 -10.46 14.22 -4.96
C HIS A 136 -9.29 13.93 -5.90
N TRP A 137 -8.20 13.37 -5.38
CA TRP A 137 -7.01 13.01 -6.15
C TRP A 137 -7.05 11.57 -6.74
N TRP A 138 -7.93 10.68 -6.26
CA TRP A 138 -7.91 9.26 -6.63
C TRP A 138 -8.11 9.02 -8.13
N ALA A 139 -9.23 9.51 -8.69
CA ALA A 139 -9.53 9.30 -10.10
C ALA A 139 -8.52 10.00 -11.05
N PRO A 140 -8.08 11.26 -10.83
CA PRO A 140 -7.01 11.86 -11.62
C PRO A 140 -5.68 11.12 -11.55
N ALA A 141 -5.28 10.64 -10.36
CA ALA A 141 -4.03 9.91 -10.19
C ALA A 141 -4.06 8.56 -10.93
N LEU A 142 -5.17 7.82 -10.80
CA LEU A 142 -5.37 6.56 -11.52
C LEU A 142 -5.32 6.77 -13.04
N ALA A 143 -5.97 7.82 -13.56
CA ALA A 143 -5.96 8.17 -14.98
C ALA A 143 -4.56 8.55 -15.50
N GLY A 144 -3.67 9.03 -14.63
CA GLY A 144 -2.27 9.35 -14.95
C GLY A 144 -1.40 8.11 -15.23
N GLY A 145 -1.84 6.91 -14.83
CA GLY A 145 -1.20 5.63 -15.13
C GLY A 145 0.11 5.34 -14.38
N ARG A 146 0.51 6.21 -13.43
CA ARG A 146 1.66 5.99 -12.54
C ARG A 146 1.26 5.55 -11.14
N ILE A 147 0.01 5.82 -10.78
CA ILE A 147 -0.58 5.50 -9.49
C ILE A 147 -1.66 4.43 -9.69
N GLY A 148 -1.60 3.36 -8.91
CA GLY A 148 -2.71 2.45 -8.69
C GLY A 148 -3.40 2.78 -7.38
N ILE A 149 -4.70 2.52 -7.28
CA ILE A 149 -5.43 2.63 -6.02
C ILE A 149 -5.75 1.22 -5.53
N GLY A 150 -5.50 0.96 -4.26
CA GLY A 150 -5.85 -0.29 -3.57
C GLY A 150 -6.77 -0.03 -2.38
N ASN A 151 -7.39 -1.06 -1.87
CA ASN A 151 -8.30 -1.03 -0.74
C ASN A 151 -7.51 -1.17 0.57
N HIS A 152 -7.64 -0.20 1.49
CA HIS A 152 -7.07 -0.24 2.85
C HIS A 152 -8.15 -0.27 3.93
N SER A 153 -9.21 -1.04 3.70
CA SER A 153 -10.39 -1.19 4.52
C SER A 153 -11.33 0.03 4.56
N TRP A 154 -12.45 -0.13 5.28
CA TRP A 154 -13.43 0.93 5.41
C TRP A 154 -12.94 2.09 6.27
N ASP A 155 -12.65 1.82 7.55
CA ASP A 155 -12.23 2.85 8.49
C ASP A 155 -10.91 2.51 9.22
N HIS A 156 -10.15 1.53 8.66
CA HIS A 156 -8.87 1.09 9.19
C HIS A 156 -9.00 0.45 10.59
N ASN A 157 -10.22 0.19 11.04
CA ASN A 157 -10.51 -0.11 12.44
C ASN A 157 -9.76 0.85 13.39
N HIS A 158 -9.66 2.13 12.99
CA HIS A 158 -8.78 3.10 13.63
C HIS A 158 -9.34 3.59 14.97
N PRO A 159 -8.52 3.72 16.04
CA PRO A 159 -8.98 4.13 17.37
C PRO A 159 -9.55 5.55 17.41
N VAL A 160 -9.25 6.42 16.46
CA VAL A 160 -9.84 7.76 16.35
C VAL A 160 -11.37 7.71 16.19
N MET A 161 -11.92 6.59 15.73
CA MET A 161 -13.36 6.44 15.55
C MET A 161 -14.15 6.43 16.87
N ALA A 162 -13.50 6.28 18.00
CA ALA A 162 -14.05 6.32 19.36
C ALA A 162 -15.16 5.29 19.66
N GLU A 163 -16.13 5.14 18.73
CA GLU A 163 -17.20 4.14 18.86
C GLU A 163 -16.72 2.77 18.41
N PRO A 164 -17.10 1.69 19.10
CA PRO A 164 -16.80 0.34 18.64
C PRO A 164 -17.35 0.07 17.23
N GLY A 165 -16.68 -0.77 16.49
CA GLY A 165 -17.17 -1.26 15.20
C GLY A 165 -18.36 -2.25 15.38
N PRO A 166 -18.88 -2.80 14.27
CA PRO A 166 -19.97 -3.78 14.30
C PRO A 166 -19.69 -4.94 15.26
N GLY A 167 -20.73 -5.38 16.01
CA GLY A 167 -20.58 -6.46 16.99
C GLY A 167 -19.68 -6.08 18.18
N ASN A 168 -19.62 -4.80 18.55
CA ASN A 168 -18.71 -4.26 19.57
C ASN A 168 -17.23 -4.55 19.27
N MET A 169 -16.86 -4.53 17.98
CA MET A 169 -15.48 -4.72 17.54
C MET A 169 -14.57 -3.65 18.13
N PRO A 170 -13.54 -4.04 18.91
CA PRO A 170 -12.59 -3.10 19.48
C PRO A 170 -11.75 -2.43 18.40
N ARG A 171 -11.35 -1.18 18.62
CA ARG A 171 -10.55 -0.38 17.70
C ARG A 171 -9.05 -0.56 17.90
N GLY A 172 -8.25 -0.32 16.85
CA GLY A 172 -6.78 -0.31 16.91
C GLY A 172 -6.11 -1.66 16.65
N ASP A 173 -6.88 -2.69 16.30
CA ASP A 173 -6.36 -4.01 15.97
C ASP A 173 -7.19 -4.66 14.87
N PHE A 174 -6.57 -4.99 13.73
CA PHE A 174 -7.28 -5.61 12.63
C PHE A 174 -7.41 -7.15 12.77
N HIS A 175 -6.70 -7.78 13.72
CA HIS A 175 -6.89 -9.21 14.03
C HIS A 175 -8.30 -9.52 14.53
N VAL A 176 -9.01 -8.51 15.04
CA VAL A 176 -10.40 -8.66 15.50
C VAL A 176 -11.42 -8.82 14.38
N VAL A 177 -11.02 -8.66 13.11
CA VAL A 177 -11.87 -8.89 11.93
C VAL A 177 -11.89 -10.40 11.65
N ASP A 178 -12.63 -11.13 12.48
CA ASP A 178 -12.62 -12.59 12.57
C ASP A 178 -13.99 -13.26 12.31
N ASP A 179 -14.94 -12.48 11.78
CA ASP A 179 -16.25 -12.96 11.34
C ASP A 179 -16.75 -12.22 10.07
N ASP A 180 -17.80 -12.78 9.44
CA ASP A 180 -18.36 -12.23 8.18
C ASP A 180 -18.93 -10.81 8.35
N VAL A 181 -19.50 -10.46 9.50
CA VAL A 181 -20.08 -9.12 9.75
C VAL A 181 -19.02 -8.04 9.76
N ARG A 182 -17.91 -8.30 10.47
CA ARG A 182 -16.76 -7.38 10.56
C ARG A 182 -16.01 -7.29 9.24
N ALA A 183 -15.83 -8.43 8.57
CA ALA A 183 -15.19 -8.46 7.25
C ALA A 183 -16.04 -7.75 6.18
N ASP A 184 -17.35 -7.91 6.19
CA ASP A 184 -18.25 -7.18 5.29
C ASP A 184 -18.21 -5.66 5.58
N TYR A 185 -18.14 -5.26 6.84
CA TYR A 185 -17.98 -3.85 7.20
C TYR A 185 -16.64 -3.26 6.73
N GLU A 186 -15.53 -3.92 7.06
CA GLU A 186 -14.20 -3.36 6.76
C GLU A 186 -13.79 -3.54 5.30
N ILE A 187 -14.15 -4.62 4.65
CA ILE A 187 -13.60 -4.98 3.33
C ILE A 187 -14.63 -4.83 2.22
N ARG A 188 -15.83 -5.45 2.36
CA ARG A 188 -16.86 -5.36 1.33
C ARG A 188 -17.33 -3.93 1.14
N GLN A 189 -17.68 -3.23 2.23
CA GLN A 189 -18.16 -1.85 2.16
C GLN A 189 -17.12 -0.93 1.52
N ALA A 190 -15.84 -1.12 1.82
CA ALA A 190 -14.75 -0.39 1.18
C ALA A 190 -14.65 -0.70 -0.32
N ALA A 191 -14.70 -1.98 -0.69
CA ALA A 191 -14.64 -2.39 -2.09
C ALA A 191 -15.81 -1.81 -2.90
N ASP A 192 -17.02 -1.89 -2.38
CA ASP A 192 -18.23 -1.32 -3.02
C ASP A 192 -18.12 0.20 -3.18
N TYR A 193 -17.60 0.89 -2.15
CA TYR A 193 -17.39 2.33 -2.19
C TYR A 193 -16.37 2.74 -3.25
N LEU A 194 -15.22 2.07 -3.30
CA LEU A 194 -14.16 2.33 -4.27
C LEU A 194 -14.62 2.01 -5.70
N ALA A 195 -15.33 0.89 -5.89
CA ALA A 195 -15.89 0.51 -7.18
C ALA A 195 -16.89 1.55 -7.72
N ALA A 196 -17.73 2.12 -6.85
CA ALA A 196 -18.68 3.16 -7.23
C ALA A 196 -18.02 4.46 -7.69
N ARG A 197 -16.78 4.76 -7.24
CA ARG A 197 -16.04 5.98 -7.58
C ARG A 197 -15.04 5.83 -8.71
N LEU A 198 -14.44 4.66 -8.82
CA LEU A 198 -13.27 4.46 -9.70
C LEU A 198 -13.53 3.40 -10.78
N GLY A 199 -14.61 2.63 -10.66
CA GLY A 199 -14.93 1.49 -11.52
C GLY A 199 -14.65 0.15 -10.84
N GLN A 200 -15.36 -0.90 -11.29
CA GLN A 200 -15.40 -2.21 -10.64
C GLN A 200 -14.02 -2.87 -10.49
N ASP A 201 -13.16 -2.70 -11.47
CA ASP A 201 -11.85 -3.37 -11.53
C ASP A 201 -10.68 -2.44 -11.20
N ALA A 202 -10.96 -1.22 -10.71
CA ALA A 202 -9.94 -0.21 -10.49
C ALA A 202 -9.05 -0.49 -9.26
N CYS A 203 -9.57 -1.24 -8.26
CA CYS A 203 -8.90 -1.46 -6.99
C CYS A 203 -8.78 -2.97 -6.65
N PRO A 204 -8.04 -3.77 -7.43
CA PRO A 204 -8.02 -5.22 -7.29
C PRO A 204 -7.19 -5.73 -6.11
N LEU A 205 -6.55 -4.85 -5.36
CA LEU A 205 -5.59 -5.19 -4.31
C LEU A 205 -6.07 -4.68 -2.95
N PHE A 206 -5.82 -5.47 -1.91
CA PHE A 206 -6.10 -5.11 -0.52
C PHE A 206 -4.80 -5.06 0.29
N ALA A 207 -4.67 -4.12 1.22
CA ALA A 207 -3.62 -4.14 2.24
C ALA A 207 -4.26 -4.20 3.63
N TYR A 208 -3.76 -5.10 4.46
CA TYR A 208 -4.25 -5.24 5.84
C TYR A 208 -3.84 -4.04 6.68
N PRO A 209 -4.78 -3.31 7.32
CA PRO A 209 -4.45 -2.32 8.33
C PRO A 209 -3.49 -2.87 9.40
N TYR A 210 -2.49 -2.09 9.78
CA TYR A 210 -1.42 -2.49 10.71
C TYR A 210 -0.59 -3.70 10.24
N GLY A 211 -0.83 -4.23 9.04
CA GLY A 211 -0.30 -5.51 8.57
C GLY A 211 -0.93 -6.73 9.26
N HIS A 212 -1.99 -6.55 10.03
CA HIS A 212 -2.67 -7.61 10.76
C HIS A 212 -3.56 -8.43 9.83
N ALA A 213 -3.13 -9.63 9.51
CA ALA A 213 -3.81 -10.57 8.62
C ALA A 213 -4.39 -11.75 9.43
N PRO A 214 -5.62 -11.66 9.95
CA PRO A 214 -6.22 -12.74 10.71
C PRO A 214 -6.45 -13.97 9.83
N ASP A 215 -6.23 -15.16 10.41
CA ASP A 215 -6.39 -16.44 9.71
C ASP A 215 -7.76 -16.60 9.05
N PHE A 216 -8.82 -16.08 9.69
CA PHE A 216 -10.17 -16.07 9.12
C PHE A 216 -10.21 -15.35 7.77
N LEU A 217 -9.62 -14.16 7.66
CA LEU A 217 -9.61 -13.43 6.40
C LEU A 217 -8.76 -14.15 5.33
N VAL A 218 -7.57 -14.60 5.69
CA VAL A 218 -6.63 -15.23 4.76
C VAL A 218 -7.14 -16.55 4.23
N ARG A 219 -7.64 -17.43 5.12
CA ARG A 219 -7.92 -18.83 4.79
C ARG A 219 -9.38 -19.13 4.49
N ASP A 220 -10.29 -18.22 4.87
CA ASP A 220 -11.72 -18.47 4.73
C ASP A 220 -12.43 -17.35 3.96
N TRP A 221 -12.40 -16.10 4.44
CA TRP A 221 -13.23 -15.05 3.88
C TRP A 221 -12.79 -14.61 2.46
N PHE A 222 -11.51 -14.26 2.26
CA PHE A 222 -11.01 -13.84 0.93
C PHE A 222 -11.15 -14.96 -0.12
N PRO A 223 -10.81 -16.24 0.14
CA PRO A 223 -11.05 -17.31 -0.81
C PRO A 223 -12.51 -17.45 -1.24
N ARG A 224 -13.48 -17.16 -0.35
CA ARG A 224 -14.91 -17.23 -0.65
C ARG A 224 -15.44 -15.99 -1.37
N HIS A 225 -14.93 -14.81 -1.04
CA HIS A 225 -15.55 -13.52 -1.39
C HIS A 225 -14.70 -12.63 -2.29
N GLY A 226 -13.37 -12.74 -2.24
CA GLY A 226 -12.44 -11.80 -2.88
C GLY A 226 -12.73 -11.60 -4.37
N ALA A 227 -12.84 -12.68 -5.13
CA ALA A 227 -13.11 -12.61 -6.57
C ALA A 227 -14.42 -11.90 -6.93
N ARG A 228 -15.47 -12.04 -6.10
CA ARG A 228 -16.76 -11.36 -6.32
C ARG A 228 -16.69 -9.87 -6.09
N LEU A 229 -15.72 -9.43 -5.29
CA LEU A 229 -15.46 -8.02 -5.00
C LEU A 229 -14.41 -7.41 -5.94
N GLY A 230 -13.94 -8.17 -6.95
CA GLY A 230 -12.88 -7.75 -7.84
C GLY A 230 -11.48 -7.78 -7.19
N LEU A 231 -11.35 -8.33 -5.96
CA LEU A 231 -10.07 -8.44 -5.27
C LEU A 231 -9.30 -9.68 -5.74
N GLN A 232 -8.01 -9.51 -5.98
CA GLN A 232 -7.12 -10.55 -6.52
C GLN A 232 -6.04 -10.98 -5.52
N ALA A 233 -5.63 -10.07 -4.63
CA ALA A 233 -4.60 -10.33 -3.64
C ALA A 233 -4.72 -9.41 -2.42
N ALA A 234 -4.14 -9.87 -1.30
CA ALA A 234 -4.03 -9.09 -0.06
C ALA A 234 -2.59 -9.11 0.47
N PHE A 235 -2.16 -7.99 1.07
CA PHE A 235 -0.79 -7.74 1.49
C PHE A 235 -0.69 -7.50 3.00
N GLY A 236 0.20 -8.26 3.65
CA GLY A 236 0.61 -8.02 5.03
C GLY A 236 1.90 -7.19 5.13
N THR A 237 2.53 -7.21 6.31
CA THR A 237 3.80 -6.51 6.60
C THR A 237 4.83 -7.40 7.30
N GLN A 238 4.78 -8.70 7.07
CA GLN A 238 5.63 -9.69 7.75
C GLN A 238 7.08 -9.69 7.25
N GLY A 239 7.43 -8.84 6.28
CA GLY A 239 8.72 -8.90 5.59
C GLY A 239 8.81 -10.09 4.62
N GLY A 240 9.85 -10.09 3.80
CA GLY A 240 10.05 -11.11 2.76
C GLY A 240 9.65 -10.64 1.35
N ALA A 241 10.12 -11.36 0.35
CA ALA A 241 9.78 -11.10 -1.04
C ALA A 241 8.60 -11.97 -1.49
N ALA A 242 7.73 -11.41 -2.33
CA ALA A 242 6.70 -12.19 -3.00
C ALA A 242 7.33 -13.14 -4.01
N GLY A 243 6.80 -14.36 -4.09
CA GLY A 243 7.31 -15.42 -4.96
C GLY A 243 6.23 -16.44 -5.36
N PRO A 244 6.60 -17.48 -6.12
CA PRO A 244 5.64 -18.48 -6.61
C PRO A 244 4.89 -19.22 -5.50
N GLY A 245 5.51 -19.37 -4.33
CA GLY A 245 4.93 -20.06 -3.16
C GLY A 245 4.13 -19.17 -2.21
N SER A 246 4.08 -17.86 -2.43
CA SER A 246 3.37 -16.93 -1.53
C SER A 246 1.86 -17.13 -1.60
N ASP A 247 1.17 -17.03 -0.47
CA ASP A 247 -0.30 -17.02 -0.44
C ASP A 247 -0.82 -15.72 -1.06
N PRO A 248 -1.69 -15.75 -2.09
CA PRO A 248 -2.20 -14.53 -2.71
C PRO A 248 -3.01 -13.65 -1.73
N TRP A 249 -3.57 -14.23 -0.67
CA TRP A 249 -4.28 -13.49 0.36
C TRP A 249 -3.41 -13.05 1.53
N HIS A 250 -2.09 -13.30 1.46
CA HIS A 250 -1.12 -12.84 2.46
C HIS A 250 0.28 -12.64 1.83
N LEU A 251 0.35 -11.84 0.78
CA LEU A 251 1.61 -11.46 0.15
C LEU A 251 2.45 -10.59 1.09
N PRO A 252 3.77 -10.85 1.19
CA PRO A 252 4.64 -10.10 2.08
C PRO A 252 4.96 -8.70 1.55
N ARG A 253 5.17 -7.75 2.48
CA ARG A 253 5.73 -6.43 2.20
C ARG A 253 6.81 -6.09 3.22
N TYR A 254 7.77 -5.32 2.79
CA TYR A 254 8.72 -4.62 3.66
C TYR A 254 8.24 -3.19 3.90
N VAL A 255 8.30 -2.70 5.13
CA VAL A 255 7.84 -1.36 5.52
C VAL A 255 9.03 -0.50 5.92
N CYS A 256 9.13 0.70 5.37
CA CYS A 256 10.08 1.73 5.77
C CYS A 256 9.91 2.06 7.26
N GLY A 257 11.00 2.27 7.97
CA GLY A 257 10.99 2.48 9.41
C GLY A 257 10.89 1.20 10.25
N LEU A 258 10.32 0.11 9.71
CA LEU A 258 10.19 -1.17 10.41
C LEU A 258 11.26 -2.18 9.97
N HIS A 259 11.45 -2.38 8.67
CA HIS A 259 12.37 -3.37 8.11
C HIS A 259 13.71 -2.76 7.67
N TRP A 260 13.72 -1.48 7.40
CA TRP A 260 14.92 -0.67 7.18
C TRP A 260 14.65 0.77 7.59
N SER A 261 15.66 1.46 8.08
CA SER A 261 15.57 2.85 8.56
C SER A 261 16.79 3.69 8.15
N SER A 262 17.59 3.17 7.21
CA SER A 262 18.75 3.91 6.65
C SER A 262 19.07 3.42 5.24
N PRO A 263 19.73 4.26 4.41
CA PRO A 263 20.17 3.85 3.06
C PRO A 263 21.03 2.59 3.05
N ALA A 264 21.88 2.39 4.06
CA ALA A 264 22.73 1.21 4.17
C ALA A 264 21.93 -0.06 4.45
N GLN A 265 20.90 0.02 5.30
CA GLN A 265 20.00 -1.11 5.55
C GLN A 265 19.15 -1.45 4.31
N PHE A 266 18.68 -0.43 3.58
CA PHE A 266 17.96 -0.62 2.33
C PHE A 266 18.84 -1.32 1.26
N GLU A 267 20.08 -0.86 1.10
CA GLU A 267 21.03 -1.50 0.18
C GLU A 267 21.31 -2.96 0.56
N ALA A 268 21.48 -3.24 1.86
CA ALA A 268 21.68 -4.60 2.37
C ALA A 268 20.45 -5.49 2.14
N LEU A 269 19.23 -4.94 2.31
CA LEU A 269 17.98 -5.63 2.00
C LEU A 269 17.94 -6.05 0.53
N LEU A 270 18.17 -5.11 -0.40
CA LEU A 270 18.18 -5.44 -1.83
C LEU A 270 19.30 -6.41 -2.21
N ALA A 271 20.47 -6.30 -1.59
CA ALA A 271 21.59 -7.22 -1.84
C ALA A 271 21.28 -8.65 -1.39
N SER A 272 20.46 -8.84 -0.37
CA SER A 272 20.05 -10.17 0.11
C SER A 272 19.07 -10.89 -0.83
N LEU A 273 18.48 -10.16 -1.78
CA LEU A 273 17.48 -10.65 -2.73
C LEU A 273 17.98 -10.69 -4.19
N ALA A 274 19.24 -10.31 -4.43
CA ALA A 274 19.84 -10.14 -5.76
C ALA A 274 20.38 -11.46 -6.37
#